data_f75ff697e627c97f633f49a4ddd5cce8
#
_entry.id   f75ff697e627c97f633f49a4ddd5cce8
#
_cell.length_a   1.000
_cell.length_b   1.000
_cell.length_c   1.000
_cell.angle_alpha   90.00
_cell.angle_beta   90.00
_cell.angle_gamma   90.00
#
_symmetry.space_group_name_H-M   'P 1'
#
loop_
_entity.id
_entity.type
_entity.pdbx_description
1 polymer ?
#
loop_
_entity_poly.entity_id
_entity_poly.type
_entity_poly.pdbx_seq_one_letter_code
_entity_poly.pdbx_strand_id
1 'polypeptide(L)'
;MTFRPVYAVLTLVAVTLLTTGCGDPVPDDYTPQVSIEAILTVDEPITNIRLYRSVALTDSFSYRNATIRSAELTITASDGTTHVLEFVEDSTGGYYRSPDTAYRITPQVKYDLVARAEGSTLTSTTTAPPRIEWTKTVGDTVFYPGRDKELDPSISDPYKVFWTRPEGYSEYMIAMTCLDTLNYGTFLTPPTDEKNNRIRDSEFDDDTPLGKERTRAAYTVSTGVFSWSAFKWFGQHELTVYCGDRNFINWFKQVTFTRQYNTNLSSVVGGLGTFSSVSKVSKVFFLKKN
;
A
#
# COMPACT_ATOMS: atom_id res chain seq x y z
N MET A 1 -0.90 -9.85 71.52
CA MET A 1 -1.30 -8.92 70.42
C MET A 1 -0.07 -8.35 69.78
N THR A 2 0.61 -9.09 68.88
CA THR A 2 1.89 -8.66 68.24
C THR A 2 2.06 -9.13 66.78
N PHE A 3 1.00 -8.98 65.96
CA PHE A 3 1.03 -9.39 64.56
C PHE A 3 0.99 -8.24 63.55
N ARG A 4 1.09 -7.00 64.02
CA ARG A 4 0.97 -5.81 63.13
C ARG A 4 2.20 -5.41 62.30
N PRO A 5 3.47 -5.66 62.70
CA PRO A 5 4.60 -5.18 61.87
C PRO A 5 4.90 -6.05 60.66
N VAL A 6 4.58 -7.37 60.68
CA VAL A 6 4.89 -8.27 59.53
C VAL A 6 4.04 -7.96 58.30
N TYR A 7 2.77 -7.61 58.46
CA TYR A 7 1.90 -7.24 57.35
C TYR A 7 2.28 -5.91 56.71
N ALA A 8 2.75 -4.96 57.50
CA ALA A 8 3.22 -3.64 56.99
C ALA A 8 4.50 -3.79 56.13
N VAL A 9 5.42 -4.65 56.51
CA VAL A 9 6.63 -4.96 55.73
C VAL A 9 6.30 -5.71 54.45
N LEU A 10 5.40 -6.68 54.49
CA LEU A 10 4.91 -7.41 53.31
C LEU A 10 4.22 -6.53 52.29
N THR A 11 3.38 -5.58 52.77
CA THR A 11 2.69 -4.62 51.88
C THR A 11 3.66 -3.62 51.25
N LEU A 12 4.69 -3.19 51.99
CA LEU A 12 5.70 -2.27 51.45
C LEU A 12 6.57 -2.95 50.37
N VAL A 13 6.93 -4.23 50.57
CA VAL A 13 7.68 -5.01 49.57
C VAL A 13 6.84 -5.31 48.31
N ALA A 14 5.56 -5.58 48.49
CA ALA A 14 4.63 -5.78 47.35
C ALA A 14 4.45 -4.50 46.53
N VAL A 15 4.35 -3.33 47.13
CA VAL A 15 4.23 -2.04 46.44
C VAL A 15 5.51 -1.67 45.71
N THR A 16 6.71 -1.94 46.26
CA THR A 16 7.97 -1.69 45.56
C THR A 16 8.18 -2.63 44.37
N LEU A 17 7.68 -3.86 44.41
CA LEU A 17 7.75 -4.80 43.26
C LEU A 17 6.78 -4.41 42.12
N LEU A 18 5.72 -3.67 42.39
CA LEU A 18 4.77 -3.20 41.40
C LEU A 18 5.22 -1.91 40.68
N THR A 19 6.21 -1.20 41.22
CA THR A 19 6.73 0.03 40.59
C THR A 19 7.93 -0.18 39.66
N THR A 20 8.50 -1.37 39.60
CA THR A 20 9.48 -1.72 38.58
C THR A 20 8.73 -2.10 37.29
N GLY A 21 8.05 -1.14 36.69
CA GLY A 21 7.60 -1.27 35.32
C GLY A 21 8.83 -1.50 34.44
N CYS A 22 8.87 -2.61 33.72
CA CYS A 22 9.81 -2.83 32.63
C CYS A 22 9.54 -1.80 31.53
N GLY A 23 10.03 -0.59 31.71
CA GLY A 23 10.32 0.27 30.57
C GLY A 23 11.70 -0.16 30.09
N ASP A 24 11.79 -0.93 29.03
CA ASP A 24 13.05 -1.05 28.33
C ASP A 24 13.50 0.38 28.00
N PRO A 25 14.71 0.79 28.43
CA PRO A 25 15.20 2.13 28.09
C PRO A 25 15.22 2.20 26.53
N VAL A 26 14.50 3.16 25.99
CA VAL A 26 14.61 3.48 24.56
C VAL A 26 16.07 3.81 24.32
N PRO A 27 16.76 3.14 23.39
CA PRO A 27 18.15 3.45 23.11
C PRO A 27 18.28 4.94 22.77
N ASP A 28 19.11 5.67 23.54
CA ASP A 28 19.37 7.10 23.34
C ASP A 28 20.19 7.38 22.07
N ASP A 29 20.64 6.34 21.38
CA ASP A 29 21.55 6.37 20.24
C ASP A 29 20.84 6.01 18.91
N TYR A 30 19.54 6.37 18.76
CA TYR A 30 18.82 6.18 17.52
C TYR A 30 19.49 6.93 16.35
N THR A 31 19.92 6.19 15.33
CA THR A 31 20.47 6.75 14.10
C THR A 31 19.42 6.69 12.99
N PRO A 32 18.95 7.84 12.49
CA PRO A 32 18.01 7.86 11.37
C PRO A 32 18.54 7.13 10.14
N GLN A 33 17.68 6.37 9.49
CA GLN A 33 17.99 5.66 8.25
C GLN A 33 17.18 6.22 7.10
N VAL A 34 17.78 6.23 5.91
CA VAL A 34 17.08 6.60 4.68
C VAL A 34 16.22 5.43 4.23
N SER A 35 14.95 5.71 3.98
CA SER A 35 13.99 4.76 3.42
C SER A 35 13.47 5.26 2.08
N ILE A 36 13.28 4.35 1.13
CA ILE A 36 12.74 4.65 -0.20
C ILE A 36 11.51 3.81 -0.49
N GLU A 37 10.50 4.44 -1.08
CA GLU A 37 9.35 3.80 -1.68
C GLU A 37 9.29 4.18 -3.16
N ALA A 38 9.57 3.23 -4.03
CA ALA A 38 9.65 3.42 -5.47
C ALA A 38 9.03 2.23 -6.19
N ILE A 39 7.88 2.46 -6.82
CA ILE A 39 7.14 1.46 -7.57
C ILE A 39 6.99 1.94 -9.02
N LEU A 40 7.71 1.30 -9.94
CA LEU A 40 7.62 1.59 -11.37
C LEU A 40 6.40 0.87 -11.95
N THR A 41 5.55 1.59 -12.66
CA THR A 41 4.36 1.00 -13.31
C THR A 41 4.56 0.92 -14.81
N VAL A 42 4.41 -0.27 -15.37
CA VAL A 42 4.49 -0.49 -16.83
C VAL A 42 3.53 0.45 -17.57
N ASP A 43 4.01 1.03 -18.67
CA ASP A 43 3.30 2.00 -19.51
C ASP A 43 3.02 3.36 -18.84
N GLU A 44 3.54 3.59 -17.63
CA GLU A 44 3.48 4.89 -16.96
C GLU A 44 4.85 5.58 -16.91
N PRO A 45 4.89 6.91 -16.71
CA PRO A 45 6.15 7.63 -16.52
C PRO A 45 6.78 7.28 -15.17
N ILE A 46 8.09 7.54 -15.05
CA ILE A 46 8.78 7.42 -13.75
C ILE A 46 8.33 8.57 -12.85
N THR A 47 7.55 8.27 -11.82
CA THR A 47 6.98 9.26 -10.90
C THR A 47 6.68 8.65 -9.53
N ASN A 48 6.30 9.52 -8.58
CA ASN A 48 5.87 9.14 -7.22
C ASN A 48 6.88 8.30 -6.43
N ILE A 49 8.17 8.58 -6.63
CA ILE A 49 9.24 7.96 -5.86
C ILE A 49 9.49 8.80 -4.61
N ARG A 50 9.40 8.22 -3.43
CA ARG A 50 9.44 8.92 -2.16
C ARG A 50 10.62 8.46 -1.31
N LEU A 51 11.34 9.43 -0.75
CA LEU A 51 12.39 9.18 0.22
C LEU A 51 12.03 9.79 1.56
N TYR A 52 12.23 9.00 2.60
CA TYR A 52 11.93 9.39 3.97
C TYR A 52 13.12 9.12 4.88
N ARG A 53 13.21 9.91 5.92
CA ARG A 53 14.05 9.63 7.07
C ARG A 53 13.22 8.89 8.10
N SER A 54 13.70 7.78 8.60
CA SER A 54 13.09 7.13 9.76
C SER A 54 13.21 8.04 10.99
N VAL A 55 12.26 7.94 11.91
CA VAL A 55 12.25 8.71 13.17
C VAL A 55 12.30 7.77 14.36
N ALA A 56 12.77 8.25 15.51
CA ALA A 56 12.76 7.49 16.75
C ALA A 56 11.31 7.14 17.15
N LEU A 57 11.12 6.02 17.86
CA LEU A 57 9.78 5.59 18.32
C LEU A 57 9.10 6.60 19.26
N THR A 58 9.90 7.46 19.90
CA THR A 58 9.42 8.54 20.80
C THR A 58 8.94 9.77 20.05
N ASP A 59 9.26 9.90 18.76
CA ASP A 59 8.98 11.08 17.98
C ASP A 59 7.66 10.94 17.20
N SER A 60 6.95 12.06 17.04
CA SER A 60 5.76 12.08 16.18
C SER A 60 6.14 11.97 14.71
N PHE A 61 5.68 10.92 14.04
CA PHE A 61 5.87 10.76 12.61
C PHE A 61 4.97 11.70 11.81
N SER A 62 5.55 12.36 10.80
CA SER A 62 4.83 13.12 9.78
C SER A 62 5.53 12.91 8.44
N TYR A 63 4.80 12.47 7.43
CA TYR A 63 5.34 12.31 6.07
C TYR A 63 6.03 13.58 5.57
N ARG A 64 5.41 14.75 5.77
CA ARG A 64 5.98 16.03 5.37
C ARG A 64 7.33 16.32 6.01
N ASN A 65 7.48 16.01 7.29
CA ASN A 65 8.72 16.25 8.04
C ASN A 65 9.79 15.19 7.76
N ALA A 66 9.37 13.95 7.54
CA ALA A 66 10.25 12.84 7.22
C ALA A 66 10.75 12.86 5.76
N THR A 67 10.08 13.58 4.86
CA THR A 67 10.46 13.63 3.44
C THR A 67 11.83 14.23 3.24
N ILE A 68 12.70 13.51 2.54
CA ILE A 68 14.02 13.97 2.09
C ILE A 68 13.85 14.67 0.74
N ARG A 69 14.15 15.99 0.69
CA ARG A 69 13.94 16.85 -0.48
C ARG A 69 15.19 17.01 -1.34
N SER A 70 16.36 16.79 -0.74
CA SER A 70 17.66 16.95 -1.41
C SER A 70 18.36 15.60 -1.52
N ALA A 71 18.02 14.85 -2.56
CA ALA A 71 18.69 13.60 -2.88
C ALA A 71 18.99 13.55 -4.38
N GLU A 72 20.05 12.84 -4.73
CA GLU A 72 20.39 12.53 -6.13
C GLU A 72 19.86 11.14 -6.46
N LEU A 73 18.84 11.07 -7.31
CA LEU A 73 18.25 9.81 -7.75
C LEU A 73 18.47 9.59 -9.23
N THR A 74 18.92 8.40 -9.56
CA THR A 74 19.10 7.96 -10.94
C THR A 74 18.49 6.59 -11.14
N ILE A 75 17.72 6.43 -12.20
CA ILE A 75 17.22 5.13 -12.66
C ILE A 75 17.78 4.88 -14.05
N THR A 76 18.43 3.72 -14.22
CA THR A 76 19.03 3.31 -15.49
C THR A 76 18.32 2.05 -15.98
N ALA A 77 17.78 2.11 -17.18
CA ALA A 77 17.21 0.95 -17.85
C ALA A 77 18.32 0.09 -18.50
N SER A 78 18.06 -1.21 -18.69
CA SER A 78 19.04 -2.14 -19.27
C SER A 78 19.42 -1.85 -20.73
N ASP A 79 18.69 -0.98 -21.42
CA ASP A 79 19.05 -0.44 -22.74
C ASP A 79 20.06 0.71 -22.68
N GLY A 80 20.49 1.11 -21.48
CA GLY A 80 21.43 2.20 -21.23
C GLY A 80 20.76 3.56 -21.02
N THR A 81 19.46 3.69 -21.18
CA THR A 81 18.75 4.94 -20.93
C THR A 81 18.78 5.29 -19.44
N THR A 82 19.20 6.52 -19.13
CA THR A 82 19.36 6.98 -17.75
C THR A 82 18.46 8.17 -17.48
N HIS A 83 17.74 8.11 -16.37
CA HIS A 83 16.82 9.15 -15.89
C HIS A 83 17.34 9.71 -14.57
N VAL A 84 17.73 10.97 -14.56
CA VAL A 84 18.00 11.74 -13.34
C VAL A 84 16.67 12.34 -12.88
N LEU A 85 16.30 12.08 -11.62
CA LEU A 85 15.00 12.48 -11.10
C LEU A 85 15.05 13.84 -10.43
N GLU A 86 13.96 14.60 -10.56
CA GLU A 86 13.76 15.89 -9.91
C GLU A 86 12.73 15.77 -8.78
N PHE A 87 12.91 16.58 -7.73
CA PHE A 87 11.96 16.66 -6.61
C PHE A 87 10.78 17.56 -6.96
N VAL A 88 9.58 17.13 -6.60
CA VAL A 88 8.34 17.89 -6.72
C VAL A 88 7.64 17.91 -5.38
N GLU A 89 7.33 19.09 -4.86
CA GLU A 89 6.60 19.23 -3.59
C GLU A 89 5.11 18.98 -3.78
N ASP A 90 4.49 18.29 -2.82
CA ASP A 90 3.04 18.06 -2.75
C ASP A 90 2.49 18.29 -1.33
N SER A 91 1.20 18.10 -1.13
CA SER A 91 0.53 18.27 0.17
C SER A 91 1.05 17.32 1.26
N THR A 92 1.67 16.19 0.89
CA THR A 92 2.20 15.16 1.80
C THR A 92 3.69 15.28 2.05
N GLY A 93 4.37 16.25 1.40
CA GLY A 93 5.81 16.49 1.55
C GLY A 93 6.56 16.45 0.22
N GLY A 94 6.15 15.63 -0.73
CA GLY A 94 6.70 15.60 -2.08
C GLY A 94 7.24 14.25 -2.51
N TYR A 95 7.67 14.18 -3.78
CA TYR A 95 8.16 12.98 -4.43
C TYR A 95 9.16 13.32 -5.54
N TYR A 96 9.88 12.33 -6.00
CA TYR A 96 10.79 12.42 -7.15
C TYR A 96 10.13 11.84 -8.39
N ARG A 97 10.42 12.46 -9.54
CA ARG A 97 9.95 12.02 -10.85
C ARG A 97 10.99 12.25 -11.93
N SER A 98 10.86 11.60 -13.06
CA SER A 98 11.61 11.97 -14.27
C SER A 98 11.05 13.26 -14.86
N PRO A 99 11.90 14.22 -15.26
CA PRO A 99 11.47 15.37 -16.07
C PRO A 99 10.99 14.95 -17.46
N ASP A 100 11.48 13.82 -17.98
CA ASP A 100 10.97 13.23 -19.22
C ASP A 100 9.66 12.51 -18.96
N THR A 101 8.56 13.25 -19.08
CA THR A 101 7.20 12.72 -18.90
C THR A 101 6.71 11.92 -20.10
N ALA A 102 7.44 11.86 -21.21
CA ALA A 102 7.09 11.04 -22.37
C ALA A 102 7.60 9.61 -22.25
N TYR A 103 8.69 9.40 -21.51
CA TYR A 103 9.20 8.05 -21.26
C TYR A 103 8.17 7.18 -20.52
N ARG A 104 8.10 5.92 -20.94
CA ARG A 104 7.23 4.92 -20.32
C ARG A 104 8.04 3.72 -19.89
N ILE A 105 7.74 3.21 -18.69
CA ILE A 105 8.33 1.97 -18.20
C ILE A 105 7.98 0.84 -19.16
N THR A 106 9.00 0.21 -19.70
CA THR A 106 8.87 -0.85 -20.70
C THR A 106 8.80 -2.21 -19.99
N PRO A 107 7.82 -3.06 -20.34
CA PRO A 107 7.72 -4.40 -19.75
C PRO A 107 8.96 -5.24 -20.08
N GLN A 108 9.33 -6.14 -19.16
CA GLN A 108 10.47 -7.06 -19.25
C GLN A 108 11.85 -6.37 -19.30
N VAL A 109 11.90 -5.06 -19.12
CA VAL A 109 13.14 -4.30 -18.97
C VAL A 109 13.57 -4.27 -17.52
N LYS A 110 14.86 -4.46 -17.28
CA LYS A 110 15.49 -4.31 -15.98
C LYS A 110 15.82 -2.85 -15.73
N TYR A 111 15.57 -2.39 -14.52
CA TYR A 111 15.87 -1.03 -14.06
C TYR A 111 16.75 -1.10 -12.81
N ASP A 112 17.82 -0.32 -12.80
CA ASP A 112 18.72 -0.18 -11.68
C ASP A 112 18.55 1.21 -11.07
N LEU A 113 18.38 1.27 -9.74
CA LEU A 113 18.27 2.49 -8.94
C LEU A 113 19.59 2.79 -8.24
N VAL A 114 19.99 4.05 -8.27
CA VAL A 114 20.98 4.63 -7.36
C VAL A 114 20.37 5.88 -6.74
N ALA A 115 20.32 5.94 -5.41
CA ALA A 115 19.88 7.12 -4.67
C ALA A 115 20.94 7.52 -3.64
N ARG A 116 21.36 8.80 -3.65
CA ARG A 116 22.28 9.37 -2.67
C ARG A 116 21.57 10.42 -1.85
N ALA A 117 21.49 10.18 -0.57
CA ALA A 117 20.79 11.05 0.39
C ALA A 117 21.46 10.96 1.77
N GLU A 118 21.68 12.10 2.41
CA GLU A 118 22.12 12.17 3.83
C GLU A 118 23.36 11.33 4.13
N GLY A 119 24.31 11.29 3.21
CA GLY A 119 25.55 10.50 3.34
C GLY A 119 25.40 9.00 3.04
N SER A 120 24.18 8.53 2.79
CA SER A 120 23.89 7.14 2.41
C SER A 120 23.79 7.00 0.90
N THR A 121 24.19 5.83 0.39
CA THR A 121 23.94 5.43 -1.01
C THR A 121 23.07 4.19 -1.02
N LEU A 122 21.88 4.33 -1.59
CA LEU A 122 20.93 3.24 -1.74
C LEU A 122 21.00 2.71 -3.16
N THR A 123 21.04 1.38 -3.29
CA THR A 123 21.00 0.71 -4.59
C THR A 123 19.98 -0.40 -4.60
N SER A 124 19.33 -0.61 -5.72
CA SER A 124 18.38 -1.69 -5.92
C SER A 124 18.15 -1.96 -7.40
N THR A 125 17.54 -3.10 -7.68
CA THR A 125 17.17 -3.47 -9.04
C THR A 125 15.78 -4.09 -9.09
N THR A 126 15.07 -3.85 -10.19
CA THR A 126 13.76 -4.44 -10.47
C THR A 126 13.67 -4.81 -11.95
N THR A 127 12.84 -5.78 -12.28
CA THR A 127 12.50 -6.09 -13.67
C THR A 127 11.01 -5.92 -13.87
N ALA A 128 10.63 -5.01 -14.76
CA ALA A 128 9.23 -4.69 -15.02
C ALA A 128 8.48 -5.94 -15.52
N PRO A 129 7.33 -6.31 -14.90
CA PRO A 129 6.56 -7.47 -15.33
C PRO A 129 6.03 -7.32 -16.76
N PRO A 130 5.68 -8.42 -17.44
CA PRO A 130 4.88 -8.37 -18.66
C PRO A 130 3.54 -7.70 -18.43
N ARG A 131 2.94 -7.15 -19.50
CA ARG A 131 1.58 -6.62 -19.43
C ARG A 131 0.59 -7.73 -19.09
N ILE A 132 -0.41 -7.36 -18.31
CA ILE A 132 -1.58 -8.20 -18.04
C ILE A 132 -2.83 -7.53 -18.62
N GLU A 133 -3.79 -8.35 -19.03
CA GLU A 133 -5.04 -7.91 -19.63
C GLU A 133 -6.21 -8.69 -19.04
N TRP A 134 -7.39 -8.08 -19.01
CA TRP A 134 -8.60 -8.80 -18.64
C TRP A 134 -8.93 -9.86 -19.70
N THR A 135 -9.12 -11.10 -19.26
CA THR A 135 -9.76 -12.16 -20.08
C THR A 135 -11.26 -12.24 -19.77
N LYS A 136 -11.66 -11.85 -18.57
CA LYS A 136 -13.04 -11.64 -18.17
C LYS A 136 -13.08 -10.57 -17.07
N THR A 137 -13.97 -9.62 -17.18
CA THR A 137 -14.20 -8.61 -16.14
C THR A 137 -15.69 -8.47 -15.82
N VAL A 138 -16.00 -7.68 -14.81
CA VAL A 138 -17.39 -7.32 -14.47
C VAL A 138 -18.01 -6.40 -15.53
N GLY A 139 -19.34 -6.38 -15.60
CA GLY A 139 -20.07 -5.38 -16.39
C GLY A 139 -19.93 -3.97 -15.84
N ASP A 140 -20.42 -2.98 -16.59
CA ASP A 140 -20.36 -1.57 -16.18
C ASP A 140 -21.21 -1.27 -14.95
N THR A 141 -22.20 -2.12 -14.66
CA THR A 141 -23.02 -2.05 -13.44
C THR A 141 -23.01 -3.40 -12.75
N VAL A 142 -22.78 -3.37 -11.45
CA VAL A 142 -22.81 -4.51 -10.55
C VAL A 142 -23.88 -4.24 -9.49
N PHE A 143 -24.74 -5.22 -9.21
CA PHE A 143 -25.76 -5.12 -8.19
C PHE A 143 -25.30 -5.77 -6.90
N TYR A 144 -25.35 -5.00 -5.81
CA TYR A 144 -24.98 -5.50 -4.49
C TYR A 144 -26.07 -6.43 -3.96
N PRO A 145 -25.72 -7.66 -3.53
CA PRO A 145 -26.73 -8.68 -3.21
C PRO A 145 -27.44 -8.45 -1.87
N GLY A 146 -26.92 -7.56 -1.02
CA GLY A 146 -27.31 -7.43 0.37
C GLY A 146 -26.36 -8.16 1.31
N ARG A 147 -26.25 -7.67 2.55
CA ARG A 147 -25.28 -8.17 3.54
C ARG A 147 -25.54 -9.64 3.94
N ASP A 148 -26.78 -10.06 3.95
CA ASP A 148 -27.24 -11.41 4.24
C ASP A 148 -26.83 -12.44 3.17
N LYS A 149 -26.55 -11.98 1.94
CA LYS A 149 -26.18 -12.83 0.80
C LYS A 149 -24.72 -12.72 0.37
N GLU A 150 -23.92 -11.93 1.05
CA GLU A 150 -22.51 -11.71 0.67
C GLU A 150 -21.67 -13.00 0.62
N LEU A 151 -22.00 -13.98 1.42
CA LEU A 151 -21.30 -15.26 1.51
C LEU A 151 -21.94 -16.37 0.65
N ASP A 152 -23.01 -16.06 -0.08
CA ASP A 152 -23.64 -17.04 -0.96
C ASP A 152 -22.78 -17.24 -2.24
N PRO A 153 -22.19 -18.43 -2.43
CA PRO A 153 -21.35 -18.68 -3.60
C PRO A 153 -22.08 -18.55 -4.93
N SER A 154 -23.40 -18.80 -4.95
CA SER A 154 -24.21 -18.81 -6.17
C SER A 154 -24.31 -17.43 -6.82
N ILE A 155 -24.24 -16.35 -6.03
CA ILE A 155 -24.29 -14.98 -6.54
C ILE A 155 -22.93 -14.41 -6.91
N SER A 156 -21.85 -15.12 -6.61
CA SER A 156 -20.48 -14.66 -6.88
C SER A 156 -20.02 -14.98 -8.32
N ASP A 157 -20.55 -16.02 -8.94
CA ASP A 157 -20.07 -16.53 -10.24
C ASP A 157 -20.17 -15.53 -11.39
N PRO A 158 -21.22 -14.72 -11.56
CA PRO A 158 -21.30 -13.70 -12.61
C PRO A 158 -20.20 -12.64 -12.48
N TYR A 159 -19.67 -12.44 -11.29
CA TYR A 159 -18.71 -11.39 -10.96
C TYR A 159 -17.28 -11.90 -10.84
N LYS A 160 -17.02 -13.14 -11.23
CA LYS A 160 -15.65 -13.65 -11.35
C LYS A 160 -14.88 -12.87 -12.39
N VAL A 161 -13.69 -12.44 -12.03
CA VAL A 161 -12.76 -11.73 -12.89
C VAL A 161 -11.55 -12.60 -13.21
N PHE A 162 -11.05 -12.50 -14.43
CA PHE A 162 -9.90 -13.27 -14.89
C PHE A 162 -9.00 -12.37 -15.71
N TRP A 163 -7.71 -12.60 -15.60
CA TRP A 163 -6.68 -11.87 -16.35
C TRP A 163 -5.63 -12.82 -16.91
N THR A 164 -4.84 -12.34 -17.84
CA THR A 164 -3.70 -13.09 -18.38
C THR A 164 -2.68 -13.34 -17.27
N ARG A 165 -2.10 -14.52 -17.25
CA ARG A 165 -1.12 -14.95 -16.24
C ARG A 165 0.21 -15.21 -16.92
N PRO A 166 1.13 -14.24 -16.98
CA PRO A 166 2.43 -14.44 -17.57
C PRO A 166 3.21 -15.52 -16.84
N GLU A 167 4.01 -16.27 -17.59
CA GLU A 167 4.88 -17.30 -17.05
C GLU A 167 5.84 -16.70 -15.99
N GLY A 168 6.03 -17.42 -14.89
CA GLY A 168 6.85 -16.95 -13.75
C GLY A 168 6.13 -16.02 -12.76
N TYR A 169 4.90 -15.56 -13.07
CA TYR A 169 4.12 -14.68 -12.20
C TYR A 169 2.87 -15.40 -11.69
N SER A 170 2.91 -15.81 -10.44
CA SER A 170 1.81 -16.57 -9.81
C SER A 170 1.11 -15.81 -8.68
N GLU A 171 1.64 -14.65 -8.30
CA GLU A 171 1.20 -13.85 -7.16
C GLU A 171 0.78 -12.47 -7.63
N TYR A 172 -0.37 -11.99 -7.15
CA TYR A 172 -0.98 -10.74 -7.58
C TYR A 172 -1.51 -9.97 -6.38
N MET A 173 -1.65 -8.66 -6.53
CA MET A 173 -2.47 -7.84 -5.65
C MET A 173 -3.74 -7.45 -6.40
N ILE A 174 -4.89 -7.59 -5.75
CA ILE A 174 -6.17 -7.07 -6.24
C ILE A 174 -6.62 -5.94 -5.32
N ALA A 175 -7.01 -4.81 -5.90
CA ALA A 175 -7.49 -3.66 -5.16
C ALA A 175 -8.86 -3.21 -5.66
N MET A 176 -9.72 -2.84 -4.72
CA MET A 176 -11.04 -2.26 -4.95
C MET A 176 -11.08 -0.87 -4.35
N THR A 177 -11.29 0.15 -5.16
CA THR A 177 -11.30 1.55 -4.72
C THR A 177 -12.64 2.19 -5.06
N CYS A 178 -13.30 2.77 -4.05
CA CYS A 178 -14.46 3.64 -4.27
C CYS A 178 -13.98 5.01 -4.76
N LEU A 179 -14.39 5.40 -5.97
CA LEU A 179 -13.93 6.64 -6.59
C LEU A 179 -14.68 7.86 -6.08
N ASP A 180 -15.96 7.70 -5.74
CA ASP A 180 -16.81 8.78 -5.28
C ASP A 180 -17.74 8.32 -4.14
N THR A 181 -17.61 8.97 -2.99
CA THR A 181 -18.39 8.67 -1.78
C THR A 181 -19.57 9.64 -1.56
N LEU A 182 -19.86 10.59 -2.48
CA LEU A 182 -20.78 11.68 -2.21
C LEU A 182 -21.92 11.83 -3.22
N ASN A 183 -21.80 11.29 -4.45
CA ASN A 183 -22.69 11.63 -5.55
C ASN A 183 -23.43 10.42 -6.16
N TYR A 184 -23.74 9.42 -5.33
CA TYR A 184 -24.38 8.17 -5.80
C TYR A 184 -25.61 8.42 -6.68
N GLY A 185 -26.52 9.27 -6.23
CA GLY A 185 -27.79 9.53 -6.93
C GLY A 185 -27.63 10.20 -8.29
N THR A 186 -26.56 10.97 -8.50
CA THR A 186 -26.33 11.66 -9.78
C THR A 186 -26.04 10.69 -10.93
N PHE A 187 -25.61 9.47 -10.62
CA PHE A 187 -25.32 8.41 -11.60
C PHE A 187 -26.51 7.48 -11.86
N LEU A 188 -27.63 7.70 -11.16
CA LEU A 188 -28.86 6.92 -11.37
C LEU A 188 -29.65 7.44 -12.57
N THR A 189 -30.57 6.61 -13.08
CA THR A 189 -31.48 6.98 -14.16
C THR A 189 -32.93 6.72 -13.70
N PRO A 190 -33.74 7.76 -13.45
CA PRO A 190 -33.37 9.19 -13.46
C PRO A 190 -32.43 9.55 -12.29
N PRO A 191 -31.66 10.65 -12.37
CA PRO A 191 -30.84 11.15 -11.28
C PRO A 191 -31.68 11.51 -10.05
N THR A 192 -31.08 11.33 -8.87
CA THR A 192 -31.68 11.66 -7.56
C THR A 192 -30.70 12.44 -6.69
N ASP A 193 -31.17 13.02 -5.60
CA ASP A 193 -30.33 13.69 -4.59
C ASP A 193 -29.68 12.70 -3.59
N GLU A 194 -29.79 11.40 -3.85
CA GLU A 194 -29.27 10.37 -2.97
C GLU A 194 -27.76 10.45 -2.88
N LYS A 195 -27.24 10.59 -1.65
CA LYS A 195 -25.81 10.55 -1.39
C LYS A 195 -25.30 9.11 -1.54
N ASN A 196 -24.00 8.97 -1.70
CA ASN A 196 -23.40 7.66 -1.68
C ASN A 196 -23.60 7.05 -0.30
N ASN A 197 -24.39 6.00 -0.22
CA ASN A 197 -24.68 5.37 1.06
C ASN A 197 -23.57 4.41 1.44
N ARG A 198 -23.14 4.50 2.68
CA ARG A 198 -22.21 3.58 3.28
C ARG A 198 -22.86 2.21 3.47
N ILE A 199 -22.19 1.16 3.03
CA ILE A 199 -22.64 -0.22 3.20
C ILE A 199 -22.23 -0.73 4.58
N ARG A 200 -21.02 -0.36 5.03
CA ARG A 200 -20.46 -0.78 6.32
C ARG A 200 -19.48 0.23 6.86
N ASP A 201 -19.40 0.33 8.17
CA ASP A 201 -18.36 1.08 8.84
C ASP A 201 -17.07 0.25 8.94
N SER A 202 -15.94 0.92 8.91
CA SER A 202 -14.65 0.33 9.16
C SER A 202 -14.25 0.64 10.60
N GLU A 203 -13.97 -0.39 11.38
CA GLU A 203 -13.39 -0.23 12.72
C GLU A 203 -11.89 0.12 12.65
N PHE A 204 -11.29 -0.09 11.50
CA PHE A 204 -9.87 0.20 11.26
C PHE A 204 -9.78 1.38 10.31
N ASP A 205 -9.61 2.54 10.89
CA ASP A 205 -9.30 3.73 10.13
C ASP A 205 -7.88 3.65 9.59
N ASP A 206 -7.69 4.00 8.50
CA ASP A 206 -6.86 3.94 7.35
C ASP A 206 -5.46 4.53 7.45
N ASP A 207 -4.67 4.13 8.40
CA ASP A 207 -3.23 4.39 8.45
C ASP A 207 -2.41 3.40 7.58
N THR A 208 -3.06 2.62 6.70
CA THR A 208 -2.34 1.73 5.80
C THR A 208 -1.86 2.49 4.55
N PRO A 209 -0.66 2.19 4.03
CA PRO A 209 -0.11 2.83 2.82
C PRO A 209 -1.00 2.71 1.58
N LEU A 210 -1.86 1.70 1.52
CA LEU A 210 -2.80 1.47 0.42
C LEU A 210 -4.16 2.10 0.69
N GLY A 211 -4.31 2.73 1.87
CA GLY A 211 -5.58 2.92 2.20
C GLY A 211 -6.13 4.06 2.83
N LYS A 212 -6.91 4.57 2.27
CA LYS A 212 -7.99 5.30 2.84
C LYS A 212 -9.15 4.32 2.87
N GLU A 213 -10.10 4.52 3.74
CA GLU A 213 -11.33 3.76 3.86
C GLU A 213 -11.99 3.40 2.51
N ARG A 214 -11.65 4.17 1.46
CA ARG A 214 -12.12 3.99 0.09
C ARG A 214 -11.47 2.85 -0.67
N THR A 215 -10.31 2.36 -0.25
CA THR A 215 -9.56 1.31 -0.95
C THR A 215 -9.44 0.07 -0.08
N ARG A 216 -9.67 -1.09 -0.69
CA ARG A 216 -9.35 -2.41 -0.12
C ARG A 216 -8.44 -3.14 -1.07
N ALA A 217 -7.34 -3.65 -0.54
CA ALA A 217 -6.42 -4.46 -1.30
C ALA A 217 -6.21 -5.83 -0.64
N ALA A 218 -5.99 -6.83 -1.45
CA ALA A 218 -5.76 -8.19 -1.01
C ALA A 218 -4.73 -8.89 -1.90
N TYR A 219 -3.98 -9.80 -1.29
CA TYR A 219 -3.11 -10.73 -2.00
C TYR A 219 -3.92 -11.87 -2.59
N THR A 220 -3.55 -12.30 -3.78
CA THR A 220 -4.17 -13.46 -4.44
C THR A 220 -3.18 -14.26 -5.26
N VAL A 221 -3.36 -15.56 -5.29
CA VAL A 221 -2.59 -16.50 -6.12
C VAL A 221 -3.43 -17.05 -7.28
N SER A 222 -4.69 -16.66 -7.35
CA SER A 222 -5.62 -17.15 -8.38
C SER A 222 -6.49 -16.04 -8.90
N THR A 223 -6.92 -16.18 -10.14
CA THR A 223 -8.03 -15.43 -10.69
C THR A 223 -9.29 -15.77 -9.91
N GLY A 224 -10.10 -14.81 -9.57
CA GLY A 224 -11.22 -15.13 -8.73
C GLY A 224 -12.24 -14.04 -8.49
N VAL A 225 -13.08 -14.35 -7.54
CA VAL A 225 -14.14 -13.47 -7.08
C VAL A 225 -13.55 -12.45 -6.12
N PHE A 226 -13.80 -11.20 -6.34
CA PHE A 226 -13.61 -10.23 -5.28
C PHE A 226 -14.69 -10.42 -4.21
N SER A 227 -14.30 -10.35 -2.95
CA SER A 227 -15.25 -10.48 -1.84
C SER A 227 -16.22 -9.30 -1.81
N TRP A 228 -17.52 -9.58 -1.66
CA TRP A 228 -18.52 -8.54 -1.40
C TRP A 228 -18.18 -7.70 -0.15
N SER A 229 -17.46 -8.26 0.80
CA SER A 229 -16.99 -7.55 1.99
C SER A 229 -15.95 -6.47 1.69
N ALA A 230 -15.37 -6.45 0.48
CA ALA A 230 -14.47 -5.38 0.04
C ALA A 230 -15.20 -4.06 -0.20
N PHE A 231 -16.51 -4.11 -0.49
CA PHE A 231 -17.30 -2.91 -0.70
C PHE A 231 -17.74 -2.28 0.63
N LYS A 232 -17.40 -1.03 0.81
CA LYS A 232 -17.84 -0.20 1.92
C LYS A 232 -18.88 0.83 1.53
N TRP A 233 -18.93 1.17 0.26
CA TRP A 233 -19.77 2.22 -0.32
C TRP A 233 -20.48 1.73 -1.56
N PHE A 234 -21.63 2.30 -1.88
CA PHE A 234 -22.22 2.23 -3.21
C PHE A 234 -21.57 3.29 -4.13
N GLY A 235 -21.77 3.18 -5.44
CA GLY A 235 -21.31 4.17 -6.42
C GLY A 235 -20.18 3.65 -7.31
N GLN A 236 -19.40 4.58 -7.85
CA GLN A 236 -18.31 4.25 -8.76
C GLN A 236 -17.14 3.59 -8.04
N HIS A 237 -16.69 2.49 -8.62
CA HIS A 237 -15.54 1.72 -8.13
C HIS A 237 -14.55 1.45 -9.25
N GLU A 238 -13.29 1.37 -8.88
CA GLU A 238 -12.23 0.83 -9.72
C GLU A 238 -11.72 -0.48 -9.13
N LEU A 239 -11.77 -1.53 -9.94
CA LEU A 239 -11.12 -2.80 -9.65
C LEU A 239 -9.81 -2.83 -10.41
N THR A 240 -8.69 -2.99 -9.70
CA THR A 240 -7.36 -3.06 -10.28
C THR A 240 -6.67 -4.34 -9.86
N VAL A 241 -6.05 -5.03 -10.82
CA VAL A 241 -5.14 -6.14 -10.56
C VAL A 241 -3.73 -5.69 -10.88
N TYR A 242 -2.80 -5.95 -9.97
CA TYR A 242 -1.38 -5.69 -10.11
C TYR A 242 -0.62 -7.01 -10.20
N CYS A 243 0.14 -7.17 -11.28
CA CYS A 243 1.18 -8.17 -11.42
C CYS A 243 2.50 -7.51 -11.04
N GLY A 244 3.06 -7.89 -9.90
CA GLY A 244 4.29 -7.29 -9.38
C GLY A 244 5.50 -8.19 -9.57
N ASP A 245 6.68 -7.60 -9.61
CA ASP A 245 7.92 -8.34 -9.42
C ASP A 245 8.02 -8.88 -7.98
N ARG A 246 9.07 -9.63 -7.70
CA ARG A 246 9.29 -10.22 -6.36
C ARG A 246 9.39 -9.15 -5.26
N ASN A 247 10.01 -8.01 -5.56
CA ASN A 247 10.19 -6.93 -4.61
C ASN A 247 8.84 -6.32 -4.22
N PHE A 248 7.95 -6.09 -5.19
CA PHE A 248 6.60 -5.58 -4.94
C PHE A 248 5.77 -6.55 -4.09
N ILE A 249 5.79 -7.83 -4.43
CA ILE A 249 5.02 -8.84 -3.69
C ILE A 249 5.51 -8.96 -2.24
N ASN A 250 6.82 -8.94 -2.02
CA ASN A 250 7.39 -8.96 -0.67
C ASN A 250 7.00 -7.72 0.13
N TRP A 251 7.12 -6.52 -0.47
CA TRP A 251 6.70 -5.28 0.16
C TRP A 251 5.21 -5.31 0.53
N PHE A 252 4.35 -5.72 -0.42
CA PHE A 252 2.91 -5.79 -0.19
C PHE A 252 2.54 -6.77 0.94
N LYS A 253 3.15 -7.95 0.97
CA LYS A 253 2.95 -8.93 2.04
C LYS A 253 3.35 -8.38 3.41
N GLN A 254 4.47 -7.70 3.48
CA GLN A 254 4.97 -7.10 4.71
C GLN A 254 4.01 -6.03 5.24
N VAL A 255 3.59 -5.09 4.40
CA VAL A 255 2.68 -4.00 4.77
C VAL A 255 1.31 -4.55 5.19
N THR A 256 0.81 -5.59 4.51
CA THR A 256 -0.55 -6.10 4.72
C THR A 256 -0.67 -7.08 5.87
N PHE A 257 0.30 -7.98 6.03
CA PHE A 257 0.15 -9.12 6.95
C PHE A 257 0.93 -9.00 8.24
N THR A 258 2.09 -8.37 8.23
CA THR A 258 2.96 -8.39 9.42
C THR A 258 2.90 -7.11 10.24
N ARG A 259 2.52 -5.98 9.65
CA ARG A 259 2.59 -4.64 10.25
C ARG A 259 3.94 -4.34 10.93
N GLN A 260 4.94 -5.18 10.72
CA GLN A 260 6.28 -5.06 11.26
C GLN A 260 7.25 -4.99 10.10
N TYR A 261 8.10 -3.98 10.14
CA TYR A 261 9.17 -3.88 9.17
C TYR A 261 10.15 -5.04 9.38
N ASN A 262 10.40 -5.78 8.32
CA ASN A 262 11.42 -6.81 8.28
C ASN A 262 12.50 -6.39 7.28
N THR A 263 13.69 -6.10 7.77
CA THR A 263 14.82 -5.69 6.93
C THR A 263 15.19 -6.71 5.86
N ASN A 264 14.90 -8.00 6.10
CA ASN A 264 15.14 -9.06 5.13
C ASN A 264 14.21 -9.00 3.91
N LEU A 265 13.11 -8.26 3.98
CA LEU A 265 12.18 -8.02 2.86
C LEU A 265 12.47 -6.73 2.13
N SER A 266 13.40 -5.89 2.60
CA SER A 266 13.86 -4.73 1.85
C SER A 266 14.51 -5.17 0.55
N SER A 267 14.13 -4.57 -0.55
CA SER A 267 14.79 -4.78 -1.84
C SER A 267 15.96 -3.81 -2.06
N VAL A 268 16.27 -2.98 -1.06
CA VAL A 268 17.24 -1.89 -1.15
C VAL A 268 18.45 -2.20 -0.29
N VAL A 269 19.63 -2.01 -0.84
CA VAL A 269 20.93 -2.09 -0.15
C VAL A 269 21.36 -0.68 0.23
N GLY A 270 21.89 -0.52 1.45
CA GLY A 270 22.38 0.76 1.97
C GLY A 270 21.31 1.63 2.63
N GLY A 271 20.07 1.12 2.75
CA GLY A 271 18.95 1.76 3.42
C GLY A 271 17.77 0.82 3.55
N LEU A 272 16.57 1.39 3.73
CA LEU A 272 15.32 0.65 3.92
C LEU A 272 14.37 0.86 2.74
N GLY A 273 13.38 -0.03 2.59
CA GLY A 273 12.25 0.16 1.70
C GLY A 273 12.23 -0.71 0.46
N THR A 274 11.56 -0.24 -0.56
CA THR A 274 11.36 -1.01 -1.81
C THR A 274 11.69 -0.19 -3.04
N PHE A 275 12.36 -0.84 -3.98
CA PHE A 275 12.38 -0.48 -5.39
C PHE A 275 11.83 -1.68 -6.16
N SER A 276 10.69 -1.50 -6.78
CA SER A 276 9.91 -2.57 -7.38
C SER A 276 9.21 -2.12 -8.63
N SER A 277 8.60 -3.06 -9.33
CA SER A 277 7.82 -2.77 -10.54
C SER A 277 6.55 -3.60 -10.61
N VAL A 278 5.54 -3.01 -11.27
CA VAL A 278 4.24 -3.64 -11.49
C VAL A 278 3.75 -3.40 -12.92
N SER A 279 2.97 -4.34 -13.44
CA SER A 279 1.99 -4.05 -14.49
C SER A 279 0.59 -4.13 -13.90
N LYS A 280 -0.36 -3.38 -14.42
CA LYS A 280 -1.71 -3.34 -13.90
C LYS A 280 -2.75 -3.35 -14.99
N VAL A 281 -3.94 -3.82 -14.65
CA VAL A 281 -5.15 -3.70 -15.45
C VAL A 281 -6.29 -3.26 -14.55
N SER A 282 -7.07 -2.27 -15.00
CA SER A 282 -8.18 -1.69 -14.22
C SER A 282 -9.50 -1.77 -14.97
N LYS A 283 -10.59 -1.82 -14.22
CA LYS A 283 -11.96 -1.69 -14.70
C LYS A 283 -12.75 -0.80 -13.76
N VAL A 284 -13.32 0.27 -14.31
CA VAL A 284 -14.29 1.10 -13.61
C VAL A 284 -15.68 0.54 -13.84
N PHE A 285 -16.48 0.48 -12.78
CA PHE A 285 -17.88 0.03 -12.81
C PHE A 285 -18.69 0.74 -11.72
N PHE A 286 -20.01 0.64 -11.81
CA PHE A 286 -20.92 1.24 -10.85
C PHE A 286 -21.56 0.16 -9.95
N LEU A 287 -21.36 0.25 -8.63
CA LEU A 287 -22.03 -0.60 -7.67
C LEU A 287 -23.38 0.00 -7.29
N LYS A 288 -24.45 -0.69 -7.68
CA LYS A 288 -25.84 -0.27 -7.47
C LYS A 288 -26.49 -1.05 -6.34
N LYS A 289 -27.39 -0.39 -5.62
CA LYS A 289 -28.31 -1.06 -4.70
C LYS A 289 -29.27 -1.94 -5.49
N ASN A 290 -29.64 -3.09 -4.90
CA ASN A 290 -30.74 -3.91 -5.41
C ASN A 290 -32.07 -3.24 -5.14
#